data_6f9a3c810f440b3655e18d2a1538de72
#
_entry.id   6f9a3c810f440b3655e18d2a1538de72
#
_cell.length_a   1.000
_cell.length_b   1.000
_cell.length_c   1.000
_cell.angle_alpha   90.00
_cell.angle_beta   90.00
_cell.angle_gamma   90.00
#
_symmetry.space_group_name_H-M   'P 1'
#
loop_
_entity.id
_entity.type
_entity.pdbx_description
1 polymer ?
#
loop_
_entity_poly.entity_id
_entity_poly.type
_entity_poly.pdbx_seq_one_letter_code
_entity_poly.pdbx_strand_id
1 'polypeptide(L)'
;MHWIDPACLPETRGKVTQFLLNPHGELDGLILLTGASKLQIHFPPHMTKRVTKHIAVGNAIRVRGVKPRHANVIAAVSLTSAQGVELIDEGPQHHGPKPERPEGKPMDVQGEVTLSLYGPKGELRGALLDDGTSLRMPPHAAAELVDYLSPGAFVQAWGNGTKNKYGRTIDVHDIAALVDAV
;
A
#
# COMPACT_ATOMS: atom_id res chain seq x y z
N MET A 1 17.11 20.66 0.14
CA MET A 1 16.20 19.62 0.63
C MET A 1 15.56 20.12 1.92
N HIS A 2 14.28 20.34 1.90
CA HIS A 2 13.57 20.81 3.09
C HIS A 2 13.25 19.61 3.99
N TRP A 3 13.85 19.61 5.18
CA TRP A 3 13.55 18.61 6.19
C TRP A 3 12.20 18.94 6.83
N ILE A 4 11.28 17.97 6.83
CA ILE A 4 9.99 18.14 7.47
C ILE A 4 10.07 17.58 8.88
N ASP A 5 9.83 18.44 9.89
CA ASP A 5 9.76 17.99 11.27
C ASP A 5 8.47 17.19 11.47
N PRO A 6 8.54 15.88 11.78
CA PRO A 6 7.35 15.05 11.99
C PRO A 6 6.42 15.62 13.05
N ALA A 7 6.95 16.28 14.07
CA ALA A 7 6.13 16.86 15.15
C ALA A 7 5.18 17.95 14.66
N CYS A 8 5.45 18.56 13.51
CA CYS A 8 4.61 19.60 12.91
C CYS A 8 3.49 19.05 12.03
N LEU A 9 3.47 17.74 11.79
CA LEU A 9 2.47 17.09 10.93
C LEU A 9 1.29 16.56 11.76
N PRO A 10 0.08 16.50 11.17
CA PRO A 10 -1.06 15.89 11.85
C PRO A 10 -0.79 14.43 12.20
N GLU A 11 -1.28 14.02 13.37
CA GLU A 11 -1.20 12.63 13.83
C GLU A 11 -2.51 11.92 13.57
N THR A 12 -2.42 10.72 13.00
CA THR A 12 -3.55 9.81 12.81
C THR A 12 -3.30 8.54 13.59
N ARG A 13 -4.30 8.09 14.35
CA ARG A 13 -4.22 6.87 15.16
C ARG A 13 -5.17 5.82 14.62
N GLY A 14 -4.76 4.57 14.68
CA GLY A 14 -5.61 3.47 14.28
C GLY A 14 -4.94 2.13 14.46
N LYS A 15 -5.61 1.09 13.98
CA LYS A 15 -5.17 -0.29 14.09
C LYS A 15 -4.75 -0.82 12.71
N VAL A 16 -3.61 -1.48 12.66
CA VAL A 16 -3.11 -2.10 11.42
C VAL A 16 -3.98 -3.31 11.09
N THR A 17 -4.59 -3.32 9.91
CA THR A 17 -5.41 -4.45 9.45
C THR A 17 -4.67 -5.34 8.47
N GLN A 18 -3.79 -4.80 7.66
CA GLN A 18 -2.92 -5.56 6.76
C GLN A 18 -1.78 -4.70 6.25
N PHE A 19 -0.74 -5.35 5.77
CA PHE A 19 0.33 -4.68 5.03
C PHE A 19 0.04 -4.69 3.53
N LEU A 20 0.64 -3.76 2.81
CA LEU A 20 0.53 -3.64 1.36
C LEU A 20 1.87 -3.94 0.71
N LEU A 21 1.82 -4.62 -0.42
CA LEU A 21 3.01 -4.96 -1.18
C LEU A 21 3.10 -4.14 -2.46
N ASN A 22 4.31 -3.71 -2.80
CA ASN A 22 4.59 -3.13 -4.11
C ASN A 22 4.70 -4.23 -5.17
N PRO A 23 4.83 -3.91 -6.46
CA PRO A 23 4.91 -4.95 -7.52
C PRO A 23 6.06 -5.95 -7.35
N HIS A 24 7.06 -5.63 -6.54
CA HIS A 24 8.22 -6.49 -6.30
C HIS A 24 8.09 -7.35 -5.05
N GLY A 25 6.98 -7.26 -4.33
CA GLY A 25 6.75 -8.02 -3.10
C GLY A 25 7.33 -7.39 -1.84
N GLU A 26 7.87 -6.19 -1.93
CA GLU A 26 8.32 -5.42 -0.77
C GLU A 26 7.15 -4.65 -0.16
N LEU A 27 7.20 -4.40 1.15
CA LEU A 27 6.18 -3.57 1.79
C LEU A 27 6.35 -2.11 1.38
N ASP A 28 5.27 -1.47 1.00
CA ASP A 28 5.24 -0.03 0.72
C ASP A 28 4.10 0.69 1.42
N GLY A 29 3.44 0.02 2.35
CA GLY A 29 2.35 0.61 3.08
C GLY A 29 1.60 -0.38 3.95
N LEU A 30 0.54 0.13 4.55
CA LEU A 30 -0.40 -0.68 5.34
C LEU A 30 -1.78 -0.04 5.29
N ILE A 31 -2.78 -0.81 5.72
CA ILE A 31 -4.13 -0.29 5.91
C ILE A 31 -4.37 -0.08 7.39
N LEU A 32 -4.77 1.14 7.73
CA LEU A 32 -5.06 1.56 9.08
C LEU A 32 -6.58 1.70 9.27
N LEU A 33 -7.12 1.02 10.27
CA LEU A 33 -8.53 1.17 10.65
C LEU A 33 -8.64 2.33 11.64
N THR A 34 -9.32 3.41 11.24
CA THR A 34 -9.53 4.60 12.08
C THR A 34 -11.03 4.72 12.32
N GLY A 35 -11.50 4.32 13.51
CA GLY A 35 -12.93 4.22 13.76
C GLY A 35 -13.58 3.19 12.84
N ALA A 36 -14.52 3.61 11.99
CA ALA A 36 -15.18 2.74 11.01
C ALA A 36 -14.57 2.82 9.62
N SER A 37 -13.54 3.63 9.43
CA SER A 37 -12.94 3.89 8.10
C SER A 37 -11.58 3.23 7.97
N LYS A 38 -11.29 2.77 6.74
CA LYS A 38 -9.96 2.25 6.40
C LYS A 38 -9.19 3.31 5.61
N LEU A 39 -7.92 3.47 5.95
CA LEU A 39 -7.05 4.48 5.38
C LEU A 39 -5.74 3.83 4.94
N GLN A 40 -5.31 4.13 3.72
CA GLN A 40 -4.01 3.68 3.24
C GLN A 40 -2.91 4.54 3.85
N ILE A 41 -1.90 3.89 4.41
CA ILE A 41 -0.67 4.53 4.86
C ILE A 41 0.44 4.09 3.94
N HIS A 42 1.06 5.04 3.27
CA HIS A 42 2.21 4.77 2.40
C HIS A 42 3.51 5.04 3.15
N PHE A 43 4.45 4.13 3.06
CA PHE A 43 5.84 4.35 3.50
C PHE A 43 6.79 3.78 2.44
N PRO A 44 8.02 4.33 2.35
CA PRO A 44 8.98 3.82 1.35
C PRO A 44 9.42 2.39 1.66
N PRO A 45 9.69 1.55 0.64
CA PRO A 45 10.11 0.16 0.84
C PRO A 45 11.37 -0.02 1.69
N HIS A 46 12.25 0.97 1.75
CA HIS A 46 13.46 0.88 2.58
C HIS A 46 13.14 0.85 4.09
N MET A 47 11.92 1.20 4.50
CA MET A 47 11.49 1.12 5.88
C MET A 47 10.97 -0.27 6.29
N THR A 48 10.84 -1.20 5.36
CA THR A 48 10.20 -2.51 5.61
C THR A 48 10.75 -3.23 6.84
N LYS A 49 12.07 -3.34 6.95
CA LYS A 49 12.70 -4.08 8.06
C LYS A 49 12.38 -3.46 9.41
N ARG A 50 12.45 -2.13 9.51
CA ARG A 50 12.12 -1.43 10.75
C ARG A 50 10.64 -1.53 11.08
N VAL A 51 9.80 -1.36 10.09
CA VAL A 51 8.34 -1.47 10.28
C VAL A 51 7.97 -2.86 10.78
N THR A 52 8.41 -3.91 10.09
CA THR A 52 8.04 -5.28 10.45
C THR A 52 8.65 -5.75 11.76
N LYS A 53 9.74 -5.12 12.22
CA LYS A 53 10.34 -5.41 13.52
C LYS A 53 9.49 -4.88 14.68
N HIS A 54 8.80 -3.75 14.48
CA HIS A 54 8.10 -3.05 15.57
C HIS A 54 6.58 -3.02 15.42
N ILE A 55 6.07 -3.27 14.23
CA ILE A 55 4.64 -3.15 13.91
C ILE A 55 4.14 -4.46 13.29
N ALA A 56 3.01 -4.94 13.79
CA ALA A 56 2.34 -6.14 13.27
C ALA A 56 0.85 -5.87 13.07
N VAL A 57 0.21 -6.71 12.25
CA VAL A 57 -1.25 -6.67 12.08
C VAL A 57 -1.92 -6.82 13.45
N GLY A 58 -2.91 -5.97 13.72
CA GLY A 58 -3.60 -5.93 15.00
C GLY A 58 -3.06 -4.89 15.98
N ASN A 59 -1.89 -4.32 15.73
CA ASN A 59 -1.31 -3.29 16.61
C ASN A 59 -2.00 -1.96 16.40
N ALA A 60 -2.17 -1.20 17.50
CA ALA A 60 -2.55 0.20 17.45
C ALA A 60 -1.29 1.02 17.24
N ILE A 61 -1.30 1.89 16.24
CA ILE A 61 -0.15 2.73 15.90
C ILE A 61 -0.57 4.18 15.70
N ARG A 62 0.42 5.06 15.64
CA ARG A 62 0.24 6.47 15.29
C ARG A 62 1.05 6.78 14.04
N VAL A 63 0.49 7.60 13.17
CA VAL A 63 1.11 7.96 11.89
C VAL A 63 1.12 9.47 11.77
N ARG A 64 2.25 10.04 11.40
CA ARG A 64 2.36 11.44 11.02
C ARG A 64 2.81 11.52 9.58
N GLY A 65 2.11 12.30 8.77
CA GLY A 65 2.44 12.41 7.36
C GLY A 65 1.57 13.41 6.63
N VAL A 66 1.73 13.42 5.32
CA VAL A 66 1.04 14.33 4.43
C VAL A 66 -0.10 13.59 3.74
N LYS A 67 -1.30 14.17 3.79
CA LYS A 67 -2.47 13.61 3.10
C LYS A 67 -2.78 14.45 1.86
N PRO A 68 -2.64 13.87 0.64
CA PRO A 68 -3.08 14.54 -0.58
C PRO A 68 -4.59 14.79 -0.56
N ARG A 69 -5.02 15.88 -1.19
CA ARG A 69 -6.44 16.30 -1.14
C ARG A 69 -7.40 15.35 -1.85
N HIS A 70 -6.91 14.64 -2.86
CA HIS A 70 -7.77 13.85 -3.75
C HIS A 70 -7.71 12.35 -3.50
N ALA A 71 -6.92 11.92 -2.52
CA ALA A 71 -6.69 10.50 -2.29
C ALA A 71 -6.77 10.16 -0.81
N ASN A 72 -7.33 8.99 -0.51
CA ASN A 72 -7.45 8.49 0.86
C ASN A 72 -6.18 7.75 1.27
N VAL A 73 -5.06 8.48 1.29
CA VAL A 73 -3.74 7.96 1.62
C VAL A 73 -2.99 8.99 2.44
N ILE A 74 -2.19 8.52 3.41
CA ILE A 74 -1.22 9.36 4.10
C ILE A 74 0.17 8.88 3.69
N ALA A 75 0.97 9.80 3.15
CA ALA A 75 2.39 9.56 2.92
C ALA A 75 3.10 9.76 4.26
N ALA A 76 3.44 8.66 4.93
CA ALA A 76 3.97 8.70 6.28
C ALA A 76 5.40 9.25 6.32
N VAL A 77 5.63 10.18 7.22
CA VAL A 77 6.97 10.67 7.57
C VAL A 77 7.46 9.96 8.83
N SER A 78 6.54 9.63 9.74
CA SER A 78 6.87 8.82 10.90
C SER A 78 5.72 7.89 11.28
N LEU A 79 6.09 6.74 11.84
CA LEU A 79 5.18 5.73 12.38
C LEU A 79 5.62 5.45 13.82
N THR A 80 4.67 5.44 14.76
CA THR A 80 4.97 5.12 16.15
C THR A 80 4.26 3.83 16.51
N SER A 81 5.03 2.83 16.97
CA SER A 81 4.51 1.52 17.36
C SER A 81 3.68 1.58 18.64
N ALA A 82 2.97 0.48 18.94
CA ALA A 82 2.20 0.35 20.17
C ALA A 82 3.08 0.50 21.43
N GLN A 83 4.37 0.15 21.34
CA GLN A 83 5.32 0.26 22.42
C GLN A 83 5.97 1.66 22.50
N GLY A 84 5.62 2.57 21.60
CA GLY A 84 6.16 3.93 21.58
C GLY A 84 7.44 4.10 20.78
N VAL A 85 7.83 3.11 19.98
CA VAL A 85 9.01 3.23 19.10
C VAL A 85 8.65 4.07 17.88
N GLU A 86 9.36 5.18 17.69
CA GLU A 86 9.14 6.07 16.57
C GLU A 86 10.07 5.69 15.41
N LEU A 87 9.46 5.44 14.25
CA LEU A 87 10.16 5.10 13.01
C LEU A 87 10.04 6.28 12.05
N ILE A 88 11.15 6.94 11.77
CA ILE A 88 11.19 8.12 10.91
C ILE A 88 11.80 7.74 9.57
N ASP A 89 11.23 8.26 8.48
CA ASP A 89 11.80 8.10 7.15
C ASP A 89 13.03 9.02 7.02
N GLU A 90 14.20 8.41 7.08
CA GLU A 90 15.48 9.11 6.98
C GLU A 90 16.05 9.08 5.55
N GLY A 91 15.24 8.62 4.59
CA GLY A 91 15.67 8.45 3.20
C GLY A 91 16.29 7.09 2.94
N PRO A 92 16.51 6.76 1.66
CA PRO A 92 17.06 5.47 1.30
C PRO A 92 18.49 5.33 1.81
N GLN A 93 18.76 4.23 2.52
CA GLN A 93 20.11 3.90 2.98
C GLN A 93 20.75 2.95 1.97
N HIS A 94 21.76 3.44 1.27
CA HIS A 94 22.49 2.63 0.31
C HIS A 94 23.59 1.85 1.01
N HIS A 95 23.24 0.71 1.57
CA HIS A 95 24.19 -0.20 2.18
C HIS A 95 24.30 -1.48 1.34
N GLY A 96 25.33 -1.53 0.50
CA GLY A 96 25.64 -2.72 -0.27
C GLY A 96 24.83 -2.88 -1.56
N PRO A 97 25.08 -3.99 -2.29
CA PRO A 97 24.35 -4.26 -3.52
C PRO A 97 22.86 -4.44 -3.25
N LYS A 98 22.03 -4.01 -4.19
CA LYS A 98 20.59 -4.23 -4.08
C LYS A 98 20.32 -5.74 -4.02
N PRO A 99 19.50 -6.21 -3.07
CA PRO A 99 19.13 -7.62 -3.06
C PRO A 99 18.44 -7.99 -4.37
N GLU A 100 18.71 -9.18 -4.86
CA GLU A 100 17.99 -9.69 -6.01
C GLU A 100 16.50 -9.75 -5.68
N ARG A 101 15.71 -9.12 -6.54
CA ARG A 101 14.26 -9.16 -6.40
C ARG A 101 13.76 -10.45 -7.02
N PRO A 102 12.90 -11.22 -6.34
CA PRO A 102 12.31 -12.40 -6.95
C PRO A 102 11.52 -11.99 -8.20
N GLU A 103 11.70 -12.74 -9.27
CA GLU A 103 10.88 -12.57 -10.45
C GLU A 103 9.46 -13.01 -10.13
N GLY A 104 8.49 -12.17 -10.50
CA GLY A 104 7.10 -12.51 -10.38
C GLY A 104 6.73 -13.67 -11.30
N LYS A 105 5.72 -14.42 -10.93
CA LYS A 105 5.16 -15.52 -11.73
C LYS A 105 3.87 -15.04 -12.37
N PRO A 106 3.52 -15.55 -13.57
CA PRO A 106 2.21 -15.25 -14.14
C PRO A 106 1.10 -15.67 -13.16
N MET A 107 0.23 -14.73 -12.84
CA MET A 107 -0.89 -14.95 -11.93
C MET A 107 -2.12 -14.25 -12.45
N ASP A 108 -3.28 -14.79 -12.09
CA ASP A 108 -4.54 -14.10 -12.25
C ASP A 108 -5.30 -14.11 -10.93
N VAL A 109 -6.16 -13.13 -10.75
CA VAL A 109 -6.98 -12.99 -9.56
C VAL A 109 -8.28 -12.33 -9.93
N GLN A 110 -9.34 -12.67 -9.21
CA GLN A 110 -10.64 -12.03 -9.36
C GLN A 110 -11.20 -11.69 -7.99
N GLY A 111 -11.95 -10.62 -7.91
CA GLY A 111 -12.58 -10.20 -6.68
C GLY A 111 -13.17 -8.81 -6.77
N GLU A 112 -13.70 -8.37 -5.64
CA GLU A 112 -14.27 -7.03 -5.49
C GLU A 112 -13.22 -6.07 -4.98
N VAL A 113 -13.13 -4.89 -5.60
CA VAL A 113 -12.26 -3.82 -5.13
C VAL A 113 -12.84 -3.24 -3.84
N THR A 114 -12.05 -3.24 -2.78
CA THR A 114 -12.44 -2.65 -1.49
C THR A 114 -11.87 -1.26 -1.31
N LEU A 115 -10.69 -0.99 -1.83
CA LEU A 115 -10.02 0.31 -1.75
C LEU A 115 -9.24 0.56 -3.03
N SER A 116 -9.20 1.81 -3.46
CA SER A 116 -8.23 2.26 -4.45
C SER A 116 -6.89 2.49 -3.75
N LEU A 117 -5.79 2.14 -4.40
CA LEU A 117 -4.44 2.33 -3.86
C LEU A 117 -3.73 3.46 -4.59
N TYR A 118 -3.06 4.30 -3.80
CA TYR A 118 -2.43 5.52 -4.30
C TYR A 118 -0.95 5.54 -3.97
N GLY A 119 -0.20 6.30 -4.75
CA GLY A 119 1.17 6.65 -4.42
C GLY A 119 1.25 7.83 -3.44
N PRO A 120 2.46 8.22 -3.01
CA PRO A 120 2.63 9.23 -1.96
C PRO A 120 2.17 10.63 -2.35
N LYS A 121 2.02 10.91 -3.64
CA LYS A 121 1.52 12.20 -4.14
C LYS A 121 0.02 12.18 -4.42
N GLY A 122 -0.65 11.07 -4.12
CA GLY A 122 -2.08 10.91 -4.39
C GLY A 122 -2.41 10.39 -5.79
N GLU A 123 -1.41 9.99 -6.56
CA GLU A 123 -1.62 9.37 -7.87
C GLU A 123 -2.17 7.96 -7.73
N LEU A 124 -3.19 7.63 -8.51
CA LEU A 124 -3.77 6.28 -8.49
C LEU A 124 -2.75 5.27 -9.02
N ARG A 125 -2.56 4.17 -8.29
CA ARG A 125 -1.57 3.14 -8.60
C ARG A 125 -2.12 1.72 -8.62
N GLY A 126 -3.38 1.55 -8.33
CA GLY A 126 -3.98 0.22 -8.31
C GLY A 126 -5.17 0.13 -7.37
N ALA A 127 -5.40 -1.07 -6.89
CA ALA A 127 -6.54 -1.36 -6.03
C ALA A 127 -6.25 -2.52 -5.08
N LEU A 128 -6.98 -2.56 -3.99
CA LEU A 128 -6.96 -3.66 -3.03
C LEU A 128 -8.22 -4.49 -3.21
N LEU A 129 -8.06 -5.79 -3.41
CA LEU A 129 -9.19 -6.71 -3.54
C LEU A 129 -9.65 -7.23 -2.17
N ASP A 130 -10.86 -7.79 -2.14
CA ASP A 130 -11.48 -8.31 -0.92
C ASP A 130 -10.73 -9.51 -0.31
N ASP A 131 -9.90 -10.22 -1.10
CA ASP A 131 -9.05 -11.30 -0.61
C ASP A 131 -7.69 -10.81 -0.09
N GLY A 132 -7.45 -9.49 -0.08
CA GLY A 132 -6.20 -8.90 0.37
C GLY A 132 -5.14 -8.72 -0.71
N THR A 133 -5.41 -9.13 -1.95
CA THR A 133 -4.47 -8.98 -3.05
C THR A 133 -4.34 -7.51 -3.46
N SER A 134 -3.10 -7.03 -3.60
CA SER A 134 -2.80 -5.71 -4.12
C SER A 134 -2.62 -5.77 -5.62
N LEU A 135 -3.41 -5.00 -6.36
CA LEU A 135 -3.21 -4.79 -7.80
C LEU A 135 -2.39 -3.53 -7.97
N ARG A 136 -1.32 -3.62 -8.75
CA ARG A 136 -0.39 -2.50 -8.94
C ARG A 136 -0.16 -2.25 -10.42
N MET A 137 -0.06 -0.98 -10.78
CA MET A 137 0.20 -0.54 -12.15
C MET A 137 0.78 0.86 -12.16
N PRO A 138 1.44 1.27 -13.26
CA PRO A 138 1.93 2.65 -13.38
C PRO A 138 0.79 3.67 -13.36
N PRO A 139 1.03 4.92 -12.92
CA PRO A 139 -0.03 5.93 -12.83
C PRO A 139 -0.75 6.21 -14.15
N HIS A 140 -0.04 6.17 -15.27
CA HIS A 140 -0.67 6.43 -16.58
C HIS A 140 -1.66 5.33 -16.97
N ALA A 141 -1.36 4.08 -16.61
CA ALA A 141 -2.29 2.96 -16.84
C ALA A 141 -3.48 3.03 -15.88
N ALA A 142 -3.21 3.34 -14.62
CA ALA A 142 -4.27 3.46 -13.61
C ALA A 142 -5.26 4.58 -13.94
N ALA A 143 -4.78 5.69 -14.49
CA ALA A 143 -5.64 6.81 -14.87
C ALA A 143 -6.68 6.43 -15.94
N GLU A 144 -6.34 5.48 -16.82
CA GLU A 144 -7.27 4.98 -17.84
C GLU A 144 -8.23 3.93 -17.31
N LEU A 145 -7.95 3.37 -16.13
CA LEU A 145 -8.69 2.25 -15.56
C LEU A 145 -9.40 2.60 -14.25
N VAL A 146 -9.69 3.88 -14.02
CA VAL A 146 -10.29 4.35 -12.76
C VAL A 146 -11.54 3.57 -12.38
N ASP A 147 -12.42 3.26 -13.34
CA ASP A 147 -13.66 2.55 -13.08
C ASP A 147 -13.42 1.11 -12.60
N TYR A 148 -12.33 0.49 -13.06
CA TYR A 148 -11.97 -0.86 -12.64
C TYR A 148 -11.28 -0.89 -11.27
N LEU A 149 -10.77 0.25 -10.82
CA LEU A 149 -9.99 0.36 -9.59
C LEU A 149 -10.77 1.06 -8.47
N SER A 150 -12.04 1.33 -8.68
CA SER A 150 -12.89 1.99 -7.69
C SER A 150 -13.58 0.98 -6.78
N PRO A 151 -13.77 1.31 -5.49
CA PRO A 151 -14.45 0.41 -4.55
C PRO A 151 -15.82 -0.02 -5.08
N GLY A 152 -16.12 -1.32 -4.95
CA GLY A 152 -17.34 -1.93 -5.44
C GLY A 152 -17.24 -2.54 -6.84
N ALA A 153 -16.15 -2.29 -7.55
CA ALA A 153 -15.93 -2.91 -8.87
C ALA A 153 -15.53 -4.38 -8.71
N PHE A 154 -16.16 -5.26 -9.51
CA PHE A 154 -15.75 -6.66 -9.60
C PHE A 154 -14.85 -6.82 -10.81
N VAL A 155 -13.64 -7.30 -10.60
CA VAL A 155 -12.64 -7.35 -11.66
C VAL A 155 -11.88 -8.67 -11.66
N GLN A 156 -11.35 -9.02 -12.82
CA GLN A 156 -10.33 -10.05 -12.98
C GLN A 156 -9.08 -9.39 -13.55
N ALA A 157 -7.94 -9.68 -12.95
CA ALA A 157 -6.67 -9.08 -13.36
C ALA A 157 -5.63 -10.17 -13.60
N TRP A 158 -4.78 -9.92 -14.59
CA TRP A 158 -3.69 -10.81 -14.98
C TRP A 158 -2.39 -10.03 -14.95
N GLY A 159 -1.33 -10.68 -14.55
CA GLY A 159 0.00 -10.08 -14.59
C GLY A 159 1.02 -10.96 -13.90
N ASN A 160 2.14 -10.36 -13.55
CA ASN A 160 3.18 -11.03 -12.79
C ASN A 160 2.93 -10.82 -11.30
N GLY A 161 2.77 -11.91 -10.58
CA GLY A 161 2.44 -11.87 -9.16
C GLY A 161 3.54 -12.39 -8.26
N THR A 162 3.53 -11.92 -7.02
CA THR A 162 4.41 -12.38 -5.96
C THR A 162 3.57 -12.58 -4.71
N LYS A 163 3.79 -13.71 -4.02
CA LYS A 163 3.10 -14.02 -2.77
C LYS A 163 4.13 -14.28 -1.68
N ASN A 164 3.92 -13.68 -0.51
CA ASN A 164 4.75 -13.91 0.67
C ASN A 164 3.88 -13.88 1.93
N LYS A 165 4.52 -13.94 3.11
CA LYS A 165 3.81 -13.96 4.40
C LYS A 165 2.94 -12.73 4.67
N TYR A 166 3.17 -11.62 3.96
CA TYR A 166 2.41 -10.39 4.14
C TYR A 166 1.23 -10.26 3.19
N GLY A 167 1.14 -11.10 2.15
CA GLY A 167 0.05 -11.09 1.20
C GLY A 167 0.49 -11.41 -0.22
N ARG A 168 -0.34 -11.02 -1.17
CA ARG A 168 -0.11 -11.22 -2.59
C ARG A 168 -0.21 -9.89 -3.31
N THR A 169 0.67 -9.70 -4.30
CA THR A 169 0.66 -8.52 -5.16
C THR A 169 0.75 -8.96 -6.62
N ILE A 170 0.08 -8.23 -7.49
CA ILE A 170 0.12 -8.48 -8.93
C ILE A 170 0.50 -7.17 -9.64
N ASP A 171 1.55 -7.25 -10.44
CA ASP A 171 1.90 -6.20 -11.39
C ASP A 171 1.02 -6.42 -12.62
N VAL A 172 -0.05 -5.63 -12.72
CA VAL A 172 -1.14 -5.88 -13.66
C VAL A 172 -0.74 -5.55 -15.08
N HIS A 173 -0.92 -6.52 -15.99
CA HIS A 173 -0.75 -6.34 -17.43
C HIS A 173 -2.09 -6.18 -18.14
N ASP A 174 -3.15 -6.80 -17.60
CA ASP A 174 -4.48 -6.73 -18.17
C ASP A 174 -5.53 -6.85 -17.05
N ILE A 175 -6.67 -6.21 -17.27
CA ILE A 175 -7.77 -6.21 -16.30
C ILE A 175 -9.10 -6.17 -17.05
N ALA A 176 -10.09 -6.90 -16.53
CA ALA A 176 -11.43 -6.93 -17.10
C ALA A 176 -12.46 -6.80 -16.01
N ALA A 177 -13.58 -6.18 -16.32
CA ALA A 177 -14.71 -6.15 -15.43
C ALA A 177 -15.38 -7.52 -15.40
N LEU A 178 -15.68 -8.03 -14.21
CA LEU A 178 -16.53 -9.21 -14.03
C LEU A 178 -17.97 -8.74 -14.02
N VAL A 179 -18.70 -9.09 -15.05
CA VAL A 179 -20.14 -8.85 -15.10
C VAL A 179 -20.80 -10.09 -14.50
N ASP A 180 -21.57 -9.90 -13.42
CA ASP A 180 -22.39 -10.99 -12.91
C ASP A 180 -23.33 -11.45 -14.02
N ALA A 181 -23.10 -12.64 -14.51
CA ALA A 181 -24.04 -13.28 -15.40
C ALA A 181 -25.27 -13.66 -14.57
N VAL A 182 -26.26 -12.85 -14.69
CA VAL A 182 -27.55 -13.15 -14.07
C VAL A 182 -28.20 -14.28 -14.85
#